data_08a13cda49575a0263cc2e701ce758cb
#
_entry.id   08a13cda49575a0263cc2e701ce758cb
#
_cell.length_a   1.000
_cell.length_b   1.000
_cell.length_c   1.000
_cell.angle_alpha   90.00
_cell.angle_beta   90.00
_cell.angle_gamma   90.00
#
_symmetry.space_group_name_H-M   'P 1'
#
loop_
_entity.id
_entity.type
_entity.pdbx_description
1 polymer ?
#
loop_
_entity_poly.entity_id
_entity_poly.type
_entity_poly.pdbx_seq_one_letter_code
_entity_poly.pdbx_strand_id
1 'polypeptide(L)'
;TGTPFFWGRGDGWMAVGMAEMLRLMPKDSEYRPRIEKEYKQMMETLLRYQDFDGMWHQIIDDPNSWKETSCTAMFTYAMIVGVKNGWLDKKVYGEAARKGYIRLLSYLNESYDLRNVCEGTGAKNDFSWYQNRRRLTGDLHGQAALIWCCYALASDVKPYKVK
;
A
#
# COMPACT_ATOMS: atom_id res chain seq x y z
N THR A 1 19.18 -20.52 -5.49
CA THR A 1 18.46 -19.22 -5.57
C THR A 1 17.09 -19.51 -6.14
N GLY A 2 16.04 -19.40 -5.29
CA GLY A 2 14.65 -19.61 -5.73
C GLY A 2 14.16 -18.48 -6.66
N THR A 3 13.03 -18.71 -7.34
CA THR A 3 12.37 -17.69 -8.13
C THR A 3 11.96 -16.53 -7.20
N PRO A 4 12.30 -15.28 -7.52
CA PRO A 4 11.86 -14.13 -6.71
C PRO A 4 10.35 -14.06 -6.69
N PHE A 5 9.78 -13.63 -5.58
CA PHE A 5 8.36 -13.34 -5.40
C PHE A 5 8.20 -12.07 -4.56
N PHE A 6 7.08 -11.40 -4.70
CA PHE A 6 6.83 -10.09 -4.08
C PHE A 6 5.71 -10.19 -3.04
N TRP A 7 6.09 -10.12 -1.77
CA TRP A 7 5.11 -10.17 -0.67
C TRP A 7 4.45 -8.81 -0.44
N GLY A 8 3.12 -8.76 -0.60
CA GLY A 8 2.35 -7.53 -0.62
C GLY A 8 2.60 -6.60 0.56
N ARG A 9 2.56 -7.07 1.81
CA ARG A 9 2.81 -6.19 2.96
C ARG A 9 4.28 -5.76 3.09
N GLY A 10 5.23 -6.59 2.65
CA GLY A 10 6.64 -6.18 2.60
C GLY A 10 6.82 -4.97 1.69
N ASP A 11 6.30 -5.07 0.47
CA ASP A 11 6.29 -3.96 -0.49
C ASP A 11 5.39 -2.80 -0.03
N GLY A 12 4.33 -3.09 0.74
CA GLY A 12 3.48 -2.08 1.37
C GLY A 12 4.27 -1.15 2.29
N TRP A 13 5.16 -1.70 3.12
CA TRP A 13 6.03 -0.88 3.96
C TRP A 13 6.96 0.01 3.16
N MET A 14 7.48 -0.48 2.04
CA MET A 14 8.32 0.33 1.14
C MET A 14 7.52 1.46 0.49
N ALA A 15 6.31 1.18 0.01
CA ALA A 15 5.42 2.17 -0.59
C ALA A 15 5.06 3.29 0.38
N VAL A 16 4.63 2.95 1.60
CA VAL A 16 4.33 3.91 2.67
C VAL A 16 5.58 4.68 3.06
N GLY A 17 6.71 3.97 3.27
CA GLY A 17 7.97 4.58 3.66
C GLY A 17 8.45 5.65 2.67
N MET A 18 8.44 5.34 1.37
CA MET A 18 8.83 6.31 0.34
C MET A 18 7.86 7.50 0.24
N ALA A 19 6.54 7.27 0.36
CA ALA A 19 5.56 8.35 0.38
C ALA A 19 5.79 9.30 1.56
N GLU A 20 6.04 8.75 2.76
CA GLU A 20 6.32 9.55 3.96
C GLU A 20 7.70 10.24 3.91
N MET A 21 8.72 9.57 3.39
CA MET A 21 10.02 10.22 3.15
C MET A 21 9.88 11.44 2.24
N LEU A 22 9.13 11.34 1.15
CA LEU A 22 8.89 12.47 0.24
C LEU A 22 8.08 13.60 0.91
N ARG A 23 7.20 13.28 1.86
CA ARG A 23 6.45 14.29 2.62
C ARG A 23 7.33 15.04 3.63
N LEU A 24 8.24 14.33 4.29
CA LEU A 24 9.06 14.86 5.37
C LEU A 24 10.37 15.48 4.89
N MET A 25 10.91 14.99 3.78
CA MET A 25 12.20 15.41 3.25
C MET A 25 12.16 16.84 2.73
N PRO A 26 13.16 17.68 3.04
CA PRO A 26 13.30 19.01 2.44
C PRO A 26 13.26 18.97 0.92
N LYS A 27 12.67 20.00 0.29
CA LYS A 27 12.52 20.05 -1.17
C LYS A 27 13.84 20.10 -1.91
N ASP A 28 14.86 20.67 -1.31
CA ASP A 28 16.23 20.84 -1.80
C ASP A 28 17.17 19.70 -1.42
N SER A 29 16.67 18.65 -0.78
CA SER A 29 17.48 17.46 -0.45
C SER A 29 18.03 16.80 -1.70
N GLU A 30 19.33 16.52 -1.72
CA GLU A 30 20.01 15.80 -2.81
C GLU A 30 19.46 14.40 -3.05
N TYR A 31 18.87 13.76 -2.03
CA TYR A 31 18.29 12.41 -2.14
C TYR A 31 16.87 12.40 -2.74
N ARG A 32 16.17 13.55 -2.72
CA ARG A 32 14.78 13.65 -3.15
C ARG A 32 14.53 13.15 -4.58
N PRO A 33 15.31 13.55 -5.59
CA PRO A 33 15.08 13.11 -6.97
C PRO A 33 15.14 11.59 -7.14
N ARG A 34 16.06 10.94 -6.41
CA ARG A 34 16.19 9.48 -6.42
C ARG A 34 14.97 8.81 -5.80
N ILE A 35 14.57 9.23 -4.60
CA ILE A 35 13.43 8.63 -3.89
C ILE A 35 12.13 8.84 -4.67
N GLU A 36 11.94 10.02 -5.26
CA GLU A 36 10.76 10.29 -6.08
C GLU A 36 10.71 9.41 -7.34
N LYS A 37 11.85 9.16 -7.97
CA LYS A 37 11.96 8.25 -9.12
C LYS A 37 11.59 6.81 -8.71
N GLU A 38 12.19 6.30 -7.65
CA GLU A 38 11.95 4.94 -7.14
C GLU A 38 10.47 4.78 -6.72
N TYR A 39 9.91 5.77 -6.02
CA TYR A 39 8.50 5.81 -5.65
C TYR A 39 7.57 5.74 -6.87
N LYS A 40 7.80 6.58 -7.89
CA LYS A 40 7.00 6.58 -9.12
C LYS A 40 7.07 5.25 -9.86
N GLN A 41 8.25 4.67 -9.95
CA GLN A 41 8.46 3.36 -10.58
C GLN A 41 7.70 2.27 -9.81
N MET A 42 7.73 2.29 -8.48
CA MET A 42 6.97 1.36 -7.65
C MET A 42 5.46 1.54 -7.85
N MET A 43 4.96 2.78 -7.84
CA MET A 43 3.52 3.05 -8.05
C MET A 43 3.05 2.60 -9.43
N GLU A 44 3.85 2.79 -10.47
CA GLU A 44 3.56 2.30 -11.82
C GLU A 44 3.48 0.77 -11.86
N THR A 45 4.40 0.10 -11.19
CA THR A 45 4.39 -1.37 -11.09
C THR A 45 3.17 -1.86 -10.33
N LEU A 46 2.88 -1.29 -9.17
CA LEU A 46 1.72 -1.64 -8.36
C LEU A 46 0.40 -1.42 -9.13
N LEU A 47 0.31 -0.36 -9.92
CA LEU A 47 -0.86 -0.10 -10.76
C LEU A 47 -1.12 -1.25 -11.75
N ARG A 48 -0.07 -1.83 -12.33
CA ARG A 48 -0.20 -2.97 -13.28
C ARG A 48 -0.67 -4.26 -12.59
N TYR A 49 -0.36 -4.41 -11.30
CA TYR A 49 -0.76 -5.57 -10.51
C TYR A 49 -2.01 -5.36 -9.67
N GLN A 50 -2.65 -4.19 -9.77
CA GLN A 50 -3.96 -3.99 -9.15
C GLN A 50 -5.00 -4.82 -9.89
N ASP A 51 -5.69 -5.70 -9.17
CA ASP A 51 -6.75 -6.50 -9.77
C ASP A 51 -7.97 -5.63 -10.15
N PHE A 52 -8.82 -6.16 -11.02
CA PHE A 52 -10.00 -5.45 -11.55
C PHE A 52 -10.93 -4.93 -10.44
N ASP A 53 -10.97 -5.62 -9.28
CA ASP A 53 -11.78 -5.22 -8.12
C ASP A 53 -11.11 -4.17 -7.21
N GLY A 54 -9.90 -3.74 -7.54
CA GLY A 54 -9.15 -2.74 -6.79
C GLY A 54 -8.21 -3.27 -5.71
N MET A 55 -8.19 -4.58 -5.49
CA MET A 55 -7.33 -5.22 -4.49
C MET A 55 -5.96 -5.61 -5.06
N TRP A 56 -5.03 -5.89 -4.15
CA TRP A 56 -3.78 -6.59 -4.45
C TRP A 56 -3.73 -7.92 -3.74
N HIS A 57 -2.95 -8.83 -4.29
CA HIS A 57 -2.75 -10.18 -3.79
C HIS A 57 -1.68 -10.24 -2.71
N GLN A 58 -1.72 -11.28 -1.88
CA GLN A 58 -0.72 -11.59 -0.86
C GLN A 58 0.69 -11.71 -1.47
N ILE A 59 0.77 -12.37 -2.63
CA ILE A 59 1.93 -12.36 -3.52
C ILE A 59 1.51 -11.54 -4.73
N ILE A 60 2.13 -10.38 -4.93
CA ILE A 60 1.65 -9.33 -5.83
C ILE A 60 1.57 -9.83 -7.29
N ASP A 61 2.56 -10.61 -7.71
CA ASP A 61 2.71 -11.14 -9.06
C ASP A 61 2.10 -12.53 -9.27
N ASP A 62 1.38 -13.06 -8.27
CA ASP A 62 0.64 -14.32 -8.39
C ASP A 62 -0.88 -14.08 -8.31
N PRO A 63 -1.60 -14.11 -9.45
CA PRO A 63 -3.04 -13.88 -9.49
C PRO A 63 -3.85 -15.00 -8.80
N ASN A 64 -3.25 -16.15 -8.49
CA ASN A 64 -3.89 -17.22 -7.73
C ASN A 64 -3.72 -17.03 -6.21
N SER A 65 -2.87 -16.12 -5.80
CA SER A 65 -2.72 -15.74 -4.40
C SER A 65 -3.99 -15.03 -3.90
N TRP A 66 -4.27 -15.13 -2.62
CA TRP A 66 -5.47 -14.50 -2.05
C TRP A 66 -5.35 -12.98 -1.93
N LYS A 67 -6.51 -12.28 -1.92
CA LYS A 67 -6.58 -10.83 -1.77
C LYS A 67 -6.22 -10.42 -0.35
N GLU A 68 -5.24 -9.54 -0.20
CA GLU A 68 -4.69 -9.16 1.09
C GLU A 68 -5.01 -7.68 1.41
N THR A 69 -5.62 -7.45 2.55
CA THR A 69 -6.18 -6.14 2.85
C THR A 69 -5.16 -5.16 3.42
N SER A 70 -4.13 -5.61 4.15
CA SER A 70 -3.12 -4.68 4.68
C SER A 70 -2.26 -4.07 3.57
N CYS A 71 -1.77 -4.88 2.62
CA CYS A 71 -1.01 -4.33 1.50
C CYS A 71 -1.88 -3.45 0.60
N THR A 72 -3.13 -3.85 0.36
CA THR A 72 -4.08 -3.02 -0.38
C THR A 72 -4.25 -1.65 0.27
N ALA A 73 -4.41 -1.59 1.59
CA ALA A 73 -4.51 -0.33 2.31
C ALA A 73 -3.22 0.51 2.23
N MET A 74 -2.06 -0.12 2.36
CA MET A 74 -0.76 0.55 2.27
C MET A 74 -0.51 1.14 0.87
N PHE A 75 -0.79 0.40 -0.19
CA PHE A 75 -0.65 0.88 -1.57
C PHE A 75 -1.65 1.99 -1.87
N THR A 76 -2.90 1.82 -1.43
CA THR A 76 -3.95 2.84 -1.54
C THR A 76 -3.53 4.13 -0.84
N TYR A 77 -3.01 4.04 0.39
CA TYR A 77 -2.48 5.19 1.12
C TYR A 77 -1.37 5.91 0.35
N ALA A 78 -0.36 5.14 -0.12
CA ALA A 78 0.75 5.71 -0.86
C ALA A 78 0.27 6.46 -2.11
N MET A 79 -0.68 5.89 -2.87
CA MET A 79 -1.27 6.53 -4.04
C MET A 79 -2.06 7.80 -3.67
N ILE A 80 -2.86 7.80 -2.60
CA ILE A 80 -3.59 8.99 -2.12
C ILE A 80 -2.61 10.13 -1.82
N VAL A 81 -1.55 9.82 -1.07
CA VAL A 81 -0.50 10.80 -0.71
C VAL A 81 0.15 11.36 -1.96
N GLY A 82 0.53 10.51 -2.91
CA GLY A 82 1.16 10.93 -4.16
C GLY A 82 0.29 11.82 -5.03
N VAL A 83 -0.99 11.50 -5.14
CA VAL A 83 -1.96 12.32 -5.87
C VAL A 83 -2.17 13.68 -5.20
N LYS A 84 -2.35 13.71 -3.88
CA LYS A 84 -2.56 14.95 -3.13
C LYS A 84 -1.35 15.90 -3.16
N ASN A 85 -0.16 15.34 -3.31
CA ASN A 85 1.09 16.12 -3.42
C ASN A 85 1.51 16.43 -4.86
N GLY A 86 0.75 15.98 -5.86
CA GLY A 86 1.04 16.22 -7.28
C GLY A 86 2.21 15.40 -7.85
N TRP A 87 2.63 14.34 -7.16
CA TRP A 87 3.69 13.43 -7.63
C TRP A 87 3.16 12.39 -8.61
N LEU A 88 1.88 12.05 -8.49
CA LEU A 88 1.17 11.07 -9.32
C LEU A 88 0.00 11.72 -10.05
N ASP A 89 -0.31 11.23 -11.26
CA ASP A 89 -1.46 11.68 -12.04
C ASP A 89 -2.78 11.35 -11.33
N LYS A 90 -3.60 12.39 -11.18
CA LYS A 90 -4.87 12.28 -10.43
C LYS A 90 -5.89 11.39 -11.13
N LYS A 91 -5.95 11.37 -12.47
CA LYS A 91 -6.94 10.58 -13.21
C LYS A 91 -6.60 9.10 -13.12
N VAL A 92 -5.34 8.75 -13.20
CA VAL A 92 -4.86 7.37 -13.20
C VAL A 92 -4.80 6.81 -11.78
N TYR A 93 -3.96 7.40 -10.93
CA TYR A 93 -3.72 6.88 -9.58
C TYR A 93 -4.81 7.24 -8.59
N GLY A 94 -5.53 8.34 -8.80
CA GLY A 94 -6.70 8.69 -7.99
C GLY A 94 -7.85 7.70 -8.20
N GLU A 95 -8.05 7.20 -9.42
CA GLU A 95 -9.03 6.15 -9.70
C GLU A 95 -8.60 4.82 -9.07
N ALA A 96 -7.34 4.43 -9.23
CA ALA A 96 -6.79 3.21 -8.62
C ALA A 96 -6.93 3.23 -7.09
N ALA A 97 -6.54 4.33 -6.46
CA ALA A 97 -6.69 4.51 -5.01
C ALA A 97 -8.16 4.47 -4.57
N ARG A 98 -9.06 5.08 -5.35
CA ARG A 98 -10.50 5.05 -5.06
C ARG A 98 -11.07 3.63 -5.12
N LYS A 99 -10.69 2.84 -6.14
CA LYS A 99 -11.10 1.43 -6.25
C LYS A 99 -10.62 0.63 -5.03
N GLY A 100 -9.34 0.74 -4.69
CA GLY A 100 -8.75 0.06 -3.54
C GLY A 100 -9.46 0.43 -2.24
N TYR A 101 -9.68 1.72 -1.98
CA TYR A 101 -10.35 2.19 -0.77
C TYR A 101 -11.79 1.68 -0.65
N ILE A 102 -12.60 1.81 -1.73
CA ILE A 102 -13.99 1.34 -1.71
C ILE A 102 -14.04 -0.16 -1.48
N ARG A 103 -13.13 -0.91 -2.12
CA ARG A 103 -13.09 -2.36 -1.93
C ARG A 103 -12.70 -2.75 -0.51
N LEU A 104 -11.74 -2.06 0.11
CA LEU A 104 -11.39 -2.27 1.52
C LEU A 104 -12.58 -2.12 2.46
N LEU A 105 -13.45 -1.13 2.24
CA LEU A 105 -14.65 -0.94 3.06
C LEU A 105 -15.57 -2.16 3.03
N SER A 106 -15.61 -2.92 1.93
CA SER A 106 -16.40 -4.15 1.84
C SER A 106 -15.82 -5.33 2.63
N TYR A 107 -14.58 -5.21 3.11
CA TYR A 107 -13.94 -6.18 3.99
C TYR A 107 -14.12 -5.87 5.48
N LEU A 108 -14.77 -4.76 5.83
CA LEU A 108 -15.14 -4.49 7.23
C LEU A 108 -16.28 -5.43 7.65
N ASN A 109 -16.23 -5.90 8.89
CA ASN A 109 -17.34 -6.56 9.55
C ASN A 109 -18.24 -5.54 10.28
N GLU A 110 -19.25 -6.01 10.98
CA GLU A 110 -20.18 -5.18 11.77
C GLU A 110 -19.49 -4.40 12.91
N SER A 111 -18.37 -4.89 13.42
CA SER A 111 -17.53 -4.24 14.43
C SER A 111 -16.47 -3.31 13.85
N TYR A 112 -16.49 -3.08 12.53
CA TYR A 112 -15.48 -2.31 11.80
C TYR A 112 -14.08 -2.94 11.82
N ASP A 113 -13.97 -4.23 12.06
CA ASP A 113 -12.72 -4.97 11.94
C ASP A 113 -12.47 -5.37 10.49
N LEU A 114 -11.27 -5.10 10.00
CA LEU A 114 -10.87 -5.44 8.64
C LEU A 114 -10.54 -6.94 8.55
N ARG A 115 -11.19 -7.64 7.64
CA ARG A 115 -10.97 -9.06 7.34
C ARG A 115 -9.83 -9.26 6.36
N ASN A 116 -9.33 -10.49 6.22
CA ASN A 116 -8.28 -10.90 5.29
C ASN A 116 -6.96 -10.13 5.47
N VAL A 117 -6.58 -9.86 6.69
CA VAL A 117 -5.28 -9.30 7.04
C VAL A 117 -4.29 -10.45 7.21
N CYS A 118 -3.17 -10.42 6.52
CA CYS A 118 -2.09 -11.37 6.72
C CYS A 118 -1.54 -11.25 8.15
N GLU A 119 -1.45 -12.37 8.87
CA GLU A 119 -0.83 -12.41 10.20
C GLU A 119 0.59 -11.85 10.22
N GLY A 120 1.11 -11.53 11.41
CA GLY A 120 2.49 -11.12 11.60
C GLY A 120 3.46 -12.11 10.95
N THR A 121 4.33 -11.62 10.07
CA THR A 121 5.15 -12.45 9.18
C THR A 121 6.59 -11.96 9.16
N GLY A 122 7.52 -12.85 9.51
CA GLY A 122 8.97 -12.60 9.37
C GLY A 122 9.46 -12.86 7.95
N ALA A 123 10.68 -12.43 7.66
CA ALA A 123 11.32 -12.67 6.37
C ALA A 123 11.75 -14.15 6.22
N LYS A 124 11.37 -14.78 5.12
CA LYS A 124 11.75 -16.14 4.78
C LYS A 124 11.86 -16.29 3.26
N ASN A 125 12.87 -17.01 2.78
CA ASN A 125 12.99 -17.30 1.34
C ASN A 125 12.20 -18.58 0.99
N ASP A 126 10.87 -18.50 1.13
CA ASP A 126 9.96 -19.63 0.93
C ASP A 126 8.60 -19.11 0.47
N PHE A 127 8.27 -19.34 -0.79
CA PHE A 127 6.99 -18.94 -1.39
C PHE A 127 5.79 -19.51 -0.62
N SER A 128 5.85 -20.81 -0.27
CA SER A 128 4.75 -21.48 0.43
C SER A 128 4.49 -20.89 1.81
N TRP A 129 5.56 -20.42 2.48
CA TRP A 129 5.45 -19.73 3.76
C TRP A 129 4.55 -18.50 3.67
N TYR A 130 4.72 -17.66 2.65
CA TYR A 130 3.91 -16.45 2.48
C TYR A 130 2.51 -16.78 1.97
N GLN A 131 2.38 -17.72 1.03
CA GLN A 131 1.10 -18.11 0.47
C GLN A 131 0.14 -18.70 1.52
N ASN A 132 0.68 -19.46 2.48
CA ASN A 132 -0.09 -20.15 3.51
C ASN A 132 -0.24 -19.38 4.82
N ARG A 133 0.07 -18.07 4.85
CA ARG A 133 -0.16 -17.24 6.05
C ARG A 133 -1.63 -17.19 6.41
N ARG A 134 -1.91 -17.16 7.73
CA ARG A 134 -3.30 -17.04 8.22
C ARG A 134 -3.87 -15.68 7.85
N ARG A 135 -5.16 -15.67 7.57
CA ARG A 135 -5.96 -14.48 7.31
C ARG A 135 -6.70 -14.11 8.58
N LEU A 136 -6.31 -13.01 9.18
CA LEU A 136 -6.87 -12.54 10.45
C LEU A 136 -7.94 -11.48 10.20
N THR A 137 -8.83 -11.29 11.19
CA THR A 137 -9.79 -10.18 11.25
C THR A 137 -9.40 -9.28 12.40
N GLY A 138 -9.37 -7.96 12.17
CA GLY A 138 -9.02 -6.96 13.19
C GLY A 138 -7.52 -6.88 13.52
N ASP A 139 -6.65 -7.53 12.75
CA ASP A 139 -5.20 -7.42 12.96
C ASP A 139 -4.71 -5.99 12.72
N LEU A 140 -3.83 -5.53 13.59
CA LEU A 140 -3.35 -4.15 13.63
C LEU A 140 -2.66 -3.69 12.34
N HIS A 141 -1.99 -4.60 11.61
CA HIS A 141 -1.35 -4.24 10.33
C HIS A 141 -2.38 -3.76 9.28
N GLY A 142 -3.57 -4.36 9.28
CA GLY A 142 -4.65 -3.92 8.39
C GLY A 142 -5.40 -2.71 8.93
N GLN A 143 -5.76 -2.74 10.22
CA GLN A 143 -6.50 -1.65 10.87
C GLN A 143 -5.74 -0.31 10.79
N ALA A 144 -4.45 -0.30 11.14
CA ALA A 144 -3.63 0.90 11.07
C ALA A 144 -3.54 1.45 9.63
N ALA A 145 -3.29 0.58 8.64
CA ALA A 145 -3.18 1.01 7.25
C ALA A 145 -4.51 1.58 6.70
N LEU A 146 -5.65 1.00 7.09
CA LEU A 146 -6.96 1.56 6.72
C LEU A 146 -7.21 2.93 7.38
N ILE A 147 -6.83 3.11 8.65
CA ILE A 147 -6.92 4.39 9.35
C ILE A 147 -6.05 5.44 8.65
N TRP A 148 -4.85 5.08 8.18
CA TRP A 148 -4.02 6.00 7.38
C TRP A 148 -4.71 6.43 6.08
N CYS A 149 -5.41 5.53 5.39
CA CYS A 149 -6.21 5.90 4.23
C CYS A 149 -7.32 6.89 4.59
N CYS A 150 -8.07 6.63 5.67
CA CYS A 150 -9.12 7.53 6.15
C CYS A 150 -8.55 8.91 6.49
N TYR A 151 -7.45 8.95 7.24
CA TYR A 151 -6.76 10.20 7.57
C TYR A 151 -6.29 10.93 6.32
N ALA A 152 -5.65 10.23 5.38
CA ALA A 152 -5.14 10.82 4.15
C ALA A 152 -6.26 11.37 3.25
N LEU A 153 -7.46 10.78 3.29
CA LEU A 153 -8.63 11.30 2.56
C LEU A 153 -9.23 12.52 3.26
N ALA A 154 -9.33 12.49 4.59
CA ALA A 154 -9.99 13.55 5.38
C ALA A 154 -9.11 14.78 5.59
N SER A 155 -7.78 14.64 5.56
CA SER A 155 -6.82 15.70 5.85
C SER A 155 -6.03 16.15 4.62
N ASP A 156 -5.40 17.31 4.72
CA ASP A 156 -4.45 17.80 3.72
C ASP A 156 -3.06 17.25 4.03
N VAL A 157 -2.75 16.07 3.45
CA VAL A 157 -1.47 15.36 3.65
C VAL A 157 -0.31 16.02 2.87
N LYS A 158 -0.20 17.34 2.94
CA LYS A 158 0.90 18.10 2.36
C LYS A 158 2.20 17.95 3.16
N PRO A 159 3.35 18.30 2.55
CA PRO A 159 4.62 18.30 3.24
C PRO A 159 4.56 19.12 4.54
N TYR A 160 5.16 18.62 5.60
CA TYR A 160 5.36 19.41 6.82
C TYR A 160 6.23 20.63 6.50
N LYS A 161 5.77 21.80 6.91
CA LYS A 161 6.65 22.96 6.96
C LYS A 161 7.54 22.79 8.21
N VAL A 162 8.80 22.44 7.99
CA VAL A 162 9.80 22.55 9.05
C VAL A 162 9.91 24.04 9.34
N LYS A 163 9.60 24.44 10.58
CA LYS A 163 9.81 25.83 11.06
C LYS A 163 11.28 26.05 11.34
#